data_521a65d64c94c288535c6b1245ae215a
#
_entry.id   521a65d64c94c288535c6b1245ae215a
#
_cell.length_a   1.000
_cell.length_b   1.000
_cell.length_c   1.000
_cell.angle_alpha   90.00
_cell.angle_beta   90.00
_cell.angle_gamma   90.00
#
_symmetry.space_group_name_H-M   'P 1'
#
loop_
_entity.id
_entity.type
_entity.pdbx_description
1 polymer ?
#
loop_
_entity_poly.entity_id
_entity_poly.type
_entity_poly.pdbx_seq_one_letter_code
_entity_poly.pdbx_strand_id
1 'polypeptide(L)'
;MSQKAMVFIDGGWLYRSRTTLFAKLGRENFEIDYAKLPRVFCEDVANQLDEDISLVRTNYFGTIPSARSGFNTSKQDAFYDFLEESCGYETDIHEVDVGTDENWIKMSLAATMLFYAAQPGAYDIAVLIGDDSDYAPALRKLRLMGKRVQVVSARLDGKHVNPASSLTTKHRVSDFPTLWLDEHAAEVRLVRERVVRSCKQCGREEETTWAGPEFFCSDCRGRYRYRGNA
;
A
#
# COMPACT_ATOMS: atom_id res chain seq x y z
N MET A 1 11.19 19.59 18.65
CA MET A 1 9.84 19.51 18.01
C MET A 1 9.81 18.25 17.17
N SER A 2 8.80 17.41 17.29
CA SER A 2 8.66 16.22 16.45
C SER A 2 8.50 16.62 14.98
N GLN A 3 9.24 15.96 14.06
CA GLN A 3 9.05 16.17 12.63
C GLN A 3 7.75 15.52 12.17
N LYS A 4 7.10 16.10 11.19
CA LYS A 4 5.85 15.63 10.63
C LYS A 4 6.11 14.84 9.36
N ALA A 5 5.65 13.60 9.30
CA ALA A 5 5.69 12.80 8.10
C ALA A 5 4.29 12.70 7.45
N MET A 6 4.28 12.69 6.14
CA MET A 6 3.10 12.38 5.34
C MET A 6 3.45 11.27 4.36
N VAL A 7 2.61 10.23 4.33
CA VAL A 7 2.83 9.05 3.49
C VAL A 7 1.95 9.14 2.23
N PHE A 8 2.55 8.82 1.08
CA PHE A 8 1.91 8.83 -0.22
C PHE A 8 2.08 7.45 -0.86
N ILE A 9 1.00 6.77 -1.16
CA ILE A 9 0.99 5.38 -1.65
C ILE A 9 0.47 5.32 -3.08
N ASP A 10 1.32 4.88 -4.00
CA ASP A 10 0.87 4.47 -5.33
C ASP A 10 0.21 3.09 -5.22
N GLY A 11 -1.12 3.10 -5.16
CA GLY A 11 -1.93 1.89 -5.00
C GLY A 11 -1.81 0.93 -6.19
N GLY A 12 -1.69 1.46 -7.41
CA GLY A 12 -1.48 0.65 -8.61
C GLY A 12 -0.14 -0.08 -8.58
N TRP A 13 0.94 0.62 -8.25
CA TRP A 13 2.25 0.02 -8.07
C TRP A 13 2.26 -1.01 -6.94
N LEU A 14 1.68 -0.68 -5.78
CA LEU A 14 1.65 -1.56 -4.62
C LEU A 14 0.87 -2.85 -4.91
N TYR A 15 -0.26 -2.75 -5.62
CA TYR A 15 -1.06 -3.91 -6.03
C TYR A 15 -0.28 -4.85 -6.95
N ARG A 16 0.40 -4.31 -7.97
CA ARG A 16 1.23 -5.10 -8.91
C ARG A 16 2.44 -5.72 -8.21
N SER A 17 3.14 -4.93 -7.41
CA SER A 17 4.32 -5.36 -6.67
C SER A 17 4.01 -6.44 -5.65
N ARG A 18 2.85 -6.35 -4.99
CA ARG A 18 2.39 -7.35 -4.02
C ARG A 18 2.40 -8.76 -4.59
N THR A 19 1.82 -8.96 -5.76
CA THR A 19 1.67 -10.29 -6.37
C THR A 19 3.04 -10.92 -6.65
N THR A 20 3.96 -10.16 -7.21
CA THR A 20 5.31 -10.64 -7.54
C THR A 20 6.17 -10.84 -6.29
N LEU A 21 6.11 -9.91 -5.35
CA LEU A 21 6.88 -9.93 -4.12
C LEU A 21 6.55 -11.16 -3.26
N PHE A 22 5.27 -11.48 -3.13
CA PHE A 22 4.84 -12.56 -2.24
C PHE A 22 4.95 -13.93 -2.85
N ALA A 23 4.85 -14.03 -4.18
CA ALA A 23 5.20 -15.27 -4.89
C ALA A 23 6.65 -15.68 -4.62
N LYS A 24 7.59 -14.73 -4.61
CA LYS A 24 9.00 -14.97 -4.28
C LYS A 24 9.25 -15.39 -2.84
N LEU A 25 8.47 -14.86 -1.92
CA LEU A 25 8.59 -15.22 -0.50
C LEU A 25 7.93 -16.57 -0.16
N GLY A 26 7.41 -17.30 -1.18
CA GLY A 26 6.70 -18.57 -0.98
C GLY A 26 5.44 -18.43 -0.12
N ARG A 27 4.83 -17.26 -0.11
CA ARG A 27 3.69 -16.91 0.75
C ARG A 27 2.47 -16.60 -0.08
N GLU A 28 1.81 -17.64 -0.60
CA GLU A 28 0.64 -17.54 -1.49
C GLU A 28 -0.53 -16.71 -0.97
N ASN A 29 -0.63 -16.50 0.35
CA ASN A 29 -1.73 -15.77 0.99
C ASN A 29 -1.22 -14.58 1.82
N PHE A 30 -0.30 -13.81 1.29
CA PHE A 30 0.19 -12.63 1.98
C PHE A 30 -0.79 -11.48 1.79
N GLU A 31 -1.28 -10.96 2.90
CA GLU A 31 -2.07 -9.75 2.95
C GLU A 31 -1.28 -8.65 3.67
N ILE A 32 -1.36 -7.44 3.16
CA ILE A 32 -0.75 -6.26 3.78
C ILE A 32 -1.67 -5.76 4.89
N ASP A 33 -1.09 -5.47 6.04
CA ASP A 33 -1.73 -4.73 7.12
C ASP A 33 -1.62 -3.21 6.82
N TYR A 34 -2.64 -2.68 6.17
CA TYR A 34 -2.66 -1.27 5.80
C TYR A 34 -2.67 -0.32 7.01
N ALA A 35 -3.15 -0.76 8.17
CA ALA A 35 -3.08 0.06 9.38
C ALA A 35 -1.64 0.20 9.91
N LYS A 36 -0.78 -0.81 9.67
CA LYS A 36 0.63 -0.78 10.08
C LYS A 36 1.56 -0.20 9.02
N LEU A 37 1.25 -0.43 7.74
CA LEU A 37 2.13 -0.10 6.62
C LEU A 37 2.78 1.29 6.71
N PRO A 38 2.03 2.41 6.88
CA PRO A 38 2.64 3.73 6.94
C PRO A 38 3.47 3.96 8.21
N ARG A 39 3.08 3.31 9.33
CA ARG A 39 3.76 3.47 10.61
C ARG A 39 5.13 2.81 10.61
N VAL A 40 5.25 1.59 10.08
CA VAL A 40 6.52 0.86 9.95
C VAL A 40 7.56 1.74 9.26
N PHE A 41 7.24 2.35 8.14
CA PHE A 41 8.19 3.17 7.42
C PHE A 41 8.45 4.54 8.06
N CYS A 42 7.49 5.11 8.79
CA CYS A 42 7.76 6.31 9.60
C CYS A 42 8.68 6.00 10.79
N GLU A 43 8.54 4.84 11.42
CA GLU A 43 9.44 4.37 12.49
C GLU A 43 10.86 4.16 11.98
N ASP A 44 11.04 3.60 10.78
CA ASP A 44 12.36 3.46 10.16
C ASP A 44 13.01 4.81 9.89
N VAL A 45 12.26 5.79 9.43
CA VAL A 45 12.78 7.16 9.23
C VAL A 45 13.12 7.80 10.57
N ALA A 46 12.30 7.60 11.60
CA ALA A 46 12.56 8.05 12.95
C ALA A 46 13.89 7.47 13.50
N ASN A 47 14.10 6.17 13.31
CA ASN A 47 15.33 5.48 13.70
C ASN A 47 16.56 6.01 12.93
N GLN A 48 16.43 6.32 11.64
CA GLN A 48 17.52 6.88 10.85
C GLN A 48 17.91 8.28 11.27
N LEU A 49 16.97 9.05 11.82
CA LEU A 49 17.19 10.43 12.27
C LEU A 49 17.54 10.54 13.74
N ASP A 50 17.29 9.49 14.52
CA ASP A 50 17.30 9.54 16.00
C ASP A 50 16.37 10.66 16.54
N GLU A 51 15.20 10.81 15.90
CA GLU A 51 14.21 11.84 16.22
C GLU A 51 12.79 11.26 16.21
N ASP A 52 11.90 11.82 17.02
CA ASP A 52 10.49 11.47 16.99
C ASP A 52 9.81 12.01 15.73
N ILE A 53 9.07 11.14 15.03
CA ILE A 53 8.27 11.49 13.86
C ILE A 53 6.80 11.29 14.14
N SER A 54 6.01 12.31 13.82
CA SER A 54 4.55 12.26 13.85
C SER A 54 3.99 11.99 12.47
N LEU A 55 3.33 10.84 12.27
CA LEU A 55 2.55 10.58 11.06
C LEU A 55 1.31 11.47 11.06
N VAL A 56 1.26 12.43 10.15
CA VAL A 56 0.15 13.41 10.05
C VAL A 56 -0.99 12.84 9.20
N ARG A 57 -0.65 12.21 8.07
CA ARG A 57 -1.63 11.76 7.09
C ARG A 57 -1.04 10.66 6.21
N THR A 58 -1.90 9.74 5.78
CA THR A 58 -1.59 8.77 4.74
C THR A 58 -2.54 8.99 3.58
N ASN A 59 -2.00 9.18 2.38
CA ASN A 59 -2.75 9.36 1.16
C ASN A 59 -2.57 8.13 0.27
N TYR A 60 -3.66 7.57 -0.22
CA TYR A 60 -3.68 6.41 -1.10
C TYR A 60 -4.29 6.78 -2.45
N PHE A 61 -3.57 6.48 -3.53
CA PHE A 61 -3.98 6.80 -4.89
C PHE A 61 -4.27 5.50 -5.64
N GLY A 62 -5.46 5.38 -6.18
CA GLY A 62 -5.91 4.16 -6.83
C GLY A 62 -6.84 4.41 -8.01
N THR A 63 -7.21 3.33 -8.69
CA THR A 63 -8.19 3.35 -9.76
C THR A 63 -9.26 2.30 -9.52
N ILE A 64 -10.44 2.55 -10.06
CA ILE A 64 -11.55 1.61 -10.11
C ILE A 64 -12.09 1.53 -11.54
N PRO A 65 -12.45 0.34 -12.04
CA PRO A 65 -13.07 0.23 -13.36
C PRO A 65 -14.35 1.08 -13.44
N SER A 66 -14.52 1.80 -14.53
CA SER A 66 -15.73 2.60 -14.74
C SER A 66 -17.00 1.73 -14.77
N ALA A 67 -18.12 2.29 -14.36
CA ALA A 67 -19.42 1.60 -14.37
C ALA A 67 -19.79 1.06 -15.77
N ARG A 68 -19.27 1.68 -16.85
CA ARG A 68 -19.48 1.23 -18.23
C ARG A 68 -18.77 -0.06 -18.57
N SER A 69 -17.77 -0.44 -17.81
CA SER A 69 -16.98 -1.65 -18.04
C SER A 69 -17.74 -2.95 -17.76
N GLY A 70 -18.85 -2.91 -17.02
CA GLY A 70 -19.62 -4.07 -16.59
C GLY A 70 -18.92 -4.93 -15.52
N PHE A 71 -17.77 -4.50 -15.00
CA PHE A 71 -17.08 -5.20 -13.90
C PHE A 71 -17.78 -4.96 -12.57
N ASN A 72 -17.78 -6.00 -11.73
CA ASN A 72 -18.26 -5.87 -10.35
C ASN A 72 -17.14 -5.25 -9.48
N THR A 73 -17.34 -4.01 -9.07
CA THR A 73 -16.39 -3.22 -8.29
C THR A 73 -16.57 -3.35 -6.77
N SER A 74 -17.61 -4.05 -6.29
CA SER A 74 -17.96 -4.10 -4.86
C SER A 74 -16.81 -4.47 -3.92
N LYS A 75 -15.83 -5.25 -4.39
CA LYS A 75 -14.65 -5.59 -3.56
C LYS A 75 -13.64 -4.44 -3.48
N GLN A 76 -13.48 -3.70 -4.57
CA GLN A 76 -12.64 -2.51 -4.62
C GLN A 76 -13.25 -1.40 -3.79
N ASP A 77 -14.57 -1.17 -3.94
CA ASP A 77 -15.32 -0.19 -3.13
C ASP A 77 -15.13 -0.48 -1.64
N ALA A 78 -15.44 -1.71 -1.20
CA ALA A 78 -15.29 -2.14 0.19
C ALA A 78 -13.81 -2.05 0.68
N PHE A 79 -12.83 -2.17 -0.21
CA PHE A 79 -11.44 -1.99 0.16
C PHE A 79 -11.11 -0.50 0.38
N TYR A 80 -11.62 0.40 -0.45
CA TYR A 80 -11.39 1.83 -0.28
C TYR A 80 -12.13 2.37 0.95
N ASP A 81 -13.36 1.93 1.19
CA ASP A 81 -14.10 2.22 2.42
C ASP A 81 -13.31 1.76 3.67
N PHE A 82 -12.71 0.57 3.61
CA PHE A 82 -11.85 0.07 4.69
C PHE A 82 -10.62 0.95 4.92
N LEU A 83 -9.97 1.44 3.86
CA LEU A 83 -8.83 2.35 3.99
C LEU A 83 -9.22 3.67 4.67
N GLU A 84 -10.37 4.23 4.30
CA GLU A 84 -10.87 5.48 4.87
C GLU A 84 -11.38 5.30 6.30
N GLU A 85 -12.33 4.39 6.50
CA GLU A 85 -13.05 4.26 7.77
C GLU A 85 -12.23 3.56 8.85
N SER A 86 -11.46 2.52 8.47
CA SER A 86 -10.74 1.69 9.43
C SER A 86 -9.27 2.07 9.59
N CYS A 87 -8.62 2.53 8.52
CA CYS A 87 -7.20 2.88 8.55
C CYS A 87 -6.96 4.39 8.64
N GLY A 88 -7.99 5.22 8.40
CA GLY A 88 -7.90 6.68 8.45
C GLY A 88 -7.07 7.28 7.31
N TYR A 89 -7.12 6.66 6.13
CA TYR A 89 -6.45 7.16 4.95
C TYR A 89 -7.30 8.23 4.25
N GLU A 90 -6.63 9.13 3.56
CA GLU A 90 -7.24 9.95 2.52
C GLU A 90 -7.08 9.22 1.19
N THR A 91 -8.16 8.87 0.52
CA THR A 91 -8.10 8.17 -0.75
C THR A 91 -8.40 9.10 -1.93
N ASP A 92 -7.66 8.93 -3.02
CA ASP A 92 -7.91 9.58 -4.31
C ASP A 92 -8.08 8.48 -5.36
N ILE A 93 -9.34 8.13 -5.61
CA ILE A 93 -9.72 7.00 -6.45
C ILE A 93 -10.36 7.50 -7.74
N HIS A 94 -9.75 7.12 -8.86
CA HIS A 94 -10.20 7.56 -10.17
C HIS A 94 -10.86 6.42 -10.95
N GLU A 95 -12.04 6.70 -11.53
CA GLU A 95 -12.66 5.79 -12.46
C GLU A 95 -11.92 5.77 -13.79
N VAL A 96 -11.54 4.57 -14.24
CA VAL A 96 -10.81 4.37 -15.50
C VAL A 96 -11.49 3.34 -16.38
N ASP A 97 -11.43 3.55 -17.69
CA ASP A 97 -11.83 2.53 -18.64
C ASP A 97 -10.77 1.43 -18.72
N VAL A 98 -11.22 0.18 -18.88
CA VAL A 98 -10.33 -0.98 -18.92
C VAL A 98 -9.31 -0.85 -20.03
N GLY A 99 -8.04 -0.98 -19.68
CA GLY A 99 -6.91 -0.87 -20.62
C GLY A 99 -6.37 0.55 -20.80
N THR A 100 -6.89 1.53 -20.04
CA THR A 100 -6.31 2.88 -20.01
C THR A 100 -5.06 2.94 -19.14
N ASP A 101 -4.18 3.91 -19.44
CA ASP A 101 -2.92 4.12 -18.73
C ASP A 101 -3.17 4.62 -17.30
N GLU A 102 -2.39 4.11 -16.34
CA GLU A 102 -2.42 4.52 -14.93
C GLU A 102 -1.69 5.86 -14.66
N ASN A 103 -1.39 6.64 -15.69
CA ASN A 103 -0.73 7.94 -15.56
C ASN A 103 -1.50 8.90 -14.64
N TRP A 104 -2.82 8.71 -14.53
CA TRP A 104 -3.64 9.48 -13.61
C TRP A 104 -3.15 9.38 -12.16
N ILE A 105 -2.92 8.15 -11.66
CA ILE A 105 -2.40 7.93 -10.29
C ILE A 105 -1.12 8.73 -10.08
N LYS A 106 -0.19 8.63 -11.03
CA LYS A 106 1.11 9.30 -10.94
C LYS A 106 1.00 10.82 -10.90
N MET A 107 0.12 11.36 -11.74
CA MET A 107 -0.11 12.82 -11.81
C MET A 107 -0.79 13.32 -10.53
N SER A 108 -1.84 12.66 -10.05
CA SER A 108 -2.57 13.07 -8.85
C SER A 108 -1.69 12.96 -7.61
N LEU A 109 -0.97 11.85 -7.43
CA LEU A 109 -0.04 11.66 -6.33
C LEU A 109 1.05 12.75 -6.33
N ALA A 110 1.70 12.99 -7.48
CA ALA A 110 2.73 14.03 -7.59
C ALA A 110 2.18 15.43 -7.30
N ALA A 111 1.00 15.75 -7.81
CA ALA A 111 0.34 17.04 -7.56
C ALA A 111 0.00 17.21 -6.08
N THR A 112 -0.54 16.18 -5.44
CA THR A 112 -0.92 16.21 -4.01
C THR A 112 0.31 16.35 -3.11
N MET A 113 1.41 15.62 -3.39
CA MET A 113 2.68 15.81 -2.68
C MET A 113 3.14 17.27 -2.72
N LEU A 114 3.15 17.87 -3.91
CA LEU A 114 3.60 19.26 -4.10
C LEU A 114 2.63 20.27 -3.48
N PHE A 115 1.32 20.01 -3.57
CA PHE A 115 0.31 20.86 -2.95
C PHE A 115 0.52 20.97 -1.43
N TYR A 116 0.64 19.84 -0.74
CA TYR A 116 0.89 19.86 0.70
C TYR A 116 2.29 20.38 1.06
N ALA A 117 3.29 20.17 0.21
CA ALA A 117 4.62 20.73 0.44
C ALA A 117 4.63 22.27 0.45
N ALA A 118 3.75 22.87 -0.35
CA ALA A 118 3.57 24.32 -0.40
C ALA A 118 2.79 24.89 0.80
N GLN A 119 2.07 24.05 1.55
CA GLN A 119 1.33 24.49 2.74
C GLN A 119 2.27 24.57 3.94
N PRO A 120 2.35 25.72 4.63
CA PRO A 120 3.20 25.89 5.80
C PRO A 120 2.85 24.87 6.90
N GLY A 121 3.86 24.10 7.34
CA GLY A 121 3.71 23.18 8.47
C GLY A 121 2.86 21.92 8.18
N ALA A 122 2.49 21.64 6.92
CA ALA A 122 1.73 20.44 6.59
C ALA A 122 2.54 19.17 6.87
N TYR A 123 3.79 19.12 6.39
CA TYR A 123 4.74 18.06 6.73
C TYR A 123 6.18 18.52 6.52
N ASP A 124 7.12 17.77 7.06
CA ASP A 124 8.56 17.97 6.93
C ASP A 124 9.19 16.85 6.07
N ILE A 125 8.62 15.66 6.15
CA ILE A 125 9.09 14.43 5.49
C ILE A 125 7.99 13.85 4.63
N ALA A 126 8.29 13.66 3.33
CA ALA A 126 7.45 12.89 2.42
C ALA A 126 7.96 11.45 2.36
N VAL A 127 7.11 10.47 2.64
CA VAL A 127 7.38 9.04 2.46
C VAL A 127 6.59 8.56 1.25
N LEU A 128 7.27 8.24 0.16
CA LEU A 128 6.66 7.67 -1.04
C LEU A 128 6.75 6.14 -0.99
N ILE A 129 5.61 5.46 -1.06
CA ILE A 129 5.54 4.00 -1.29
C ILE A 129 5.18 3.79 -2.76
N GLY A 130 6.19 3.47 -3.58
CA GLY A 130 6.04 3.40 -5.03
C GLY A 130 7.35 3.25 -5.77
N ASP A 131 7.30 3.35 -7.12
CA ASP A 131 8.49 3.42 -7.95
C ASP A 131 8.94 4.88 -8.08
N ASP A 132 10.13 5.18 -7.55
CA ASP A 132 10.65 6.54 -7.52
C ASP A 132 11.04 7.10 -8.90
N SER A 133 11.25 6.25 -9.91
CA SER A 133 11.60 6.70 -11.27
C SER A 133 10.51 7.57 -11.89
N ASP A 134 9.26 7.17 -11.68
CA ASP A 134 8.10 7.89 -12.20
C ASP A 134 7.89 9.23 -11.49
N TYR A 135 8.25 9.29 -10.22
CA TYR A 135 8.07 10.47 -9.36
C TYR A 135 9.30 11.35 -9.23
N ALA A 136 10.43 10.98 -9.87
CA ALA A 136 11.70 11.70 -9.73
C ALA A 136 11.62 13.23 -9.93
N PRO A 137 10.83 13.77 -10.86
CA PRO A 137 10.67 15.22 -10.99
C PRO A 137 10.01 15.86 -9.78
N ALA A 138 8.96 15.24 -9.23
CA ALA A 138 8.23 15.72 -8.06
C ALA A 138 9.11 15.63 -6.80
N LEU A 139 9.77 14.50 -6.58
CA LEU A 139 10.65 14.28 -5.43
C LEU A 139 11.80 15.30 -5.38
N ARG A 140 12.41 15.60 -6.53
CA ARG A 140 13.40 16.68 -6.61
C ARG A 140 12.85 18.05 -6.25
N LYS A 141 11.61 18.34 -6.66
CA LYS A 141 10.92 19.58 -6.28
C LYS A 141 10.67 19.67 -4.79
N LEU A 142 10.19 18.58 -4.16
CA LEU A 142 10.00 18.53 -2.71
C LEU A 142 11.28 18.91 -1.95
N ARG A 143 12.42 18.35 -2.36
CA ARG A 143 13.71 18.65 -1.76
C ARG A 143 14.12 20.12 -1.96
N LEU A 144 13.85 20.71 -3.13
CA LEU A 144 14.07 22.15 -3.37
C LEU A 144 13.15 23.03 -2.52
N MET A 145 12.00 22.52 -2.10
CA MET A 145 11.07 23.18 -1.17
C MET A 145 11.45 22.97 0.31
N GLY A 146 12.60 22.33 0.57
CA GLY A 146 13.09 22.08 1.93
C GLY A 146 12.44 20.89 2.63
N LYS A 147 11.73 20.02 1.88
CA LYS A 147 11.19 18.77 2.44
C LYS A 147 12.20 17.64 2.32
N ARG A 148 12.26 16.77 3.32
CA ARG A 148 13.00 15.51 3.22
C ARG A 148 12.17 14.47 2.50
N VAL A 149 12.82 13.56 1.80
CA VAL A 149 12.16 12.54 1.00
C VAL A 149 12.70 11.16 1.37
N GLN A 150 11.81 10.27 1.75
CA GLN A 150 12.04 8.82 1.89
C GLN A 150 11.30 8.09 0.78
N VAL A 151 11.96 7.14 0.15
CA VAL A 151 11.36 6.24 -0.83
C VAL A 151 11.29 4.83 -0.26
N VAL A 152 10.12 4.19 -0.40
CA VAL A 152 9.88 2.78 -0.11
C VAL A 152 9.57 2.09 -1.43
N SER A 153 10.39 1.11 -1.81
CA SER A 153 10.24 0.37 -3.06
C SER A 153 10.31 -1.14 -2.81
N ALA A 154 10.30 -1.97 -3.86
CA ALA A 154 10.43 -3.40 -3.76
C ALA A 154 11.47 -3.94 -4.74
N ARG A 155 12.25 -4.94 -4.33
CA ARG A 155 13.22 -5.62 -5.18
C ARG A 155 12.53 -6.69 -6.03
N LEU A 156 11.94 -6.27 -7.13
CA LEU A 156 11.32 -7.17 -8.09
C LEU A 156 12.39 -7.73 -9.03
N ASP A 157 12.71 -9.03 -8.91
CA ASP A 157 13.60 -9.81 -9.80
C ASP A 157 15.07 -9.35 -9.95
N GLY A 158 15.62 -8.67 -8.97
CA GLY A 158 17.02 -8.23 -9.01
C GLY A 158 17.36 -7.21 -10.14
N LYS A 159 16.33 -6.79 -10.90
CA LYS A 159 16.49 -5.89 -12.05
C LYS A 159 16.18 -4.43 -11.74
N HIS A 160 15.56 -4.16 -10.64
CA HIS A 160 15.16 -2.80 -10.28
C HIS A 160 15.94 -2.29 -9.06
N VAL A 161 17.24 -2.11 -9.24
CA VAL A 161 17.92 -1.08 -8.47
C VAL A 161 17.52 0.23 -9.14
N ASN A 162 16.58 0.93 -8.55
CA ASN A 162 16.13 2.19 -9.12
C ASN A 162 17.29 3.19 -9.10
N PRO A 163 17.81 3.62 -10.25
CA PRO A 163 18.94 4.55 -10.29
C PRO A 163 18.60 5.92 -9.70
N ALA A 164 17.32 6.26 -9.60
CA ALA A 164 16.88 7.54 -9.04
C ALA A 164 17.03 7.59 -7.52
N SER A 165 16.89 6.46 -6.82
CA SER A 165 17.10 6.36 -5.37
C SER A 165 18.57 6.29 -4.98
N SER A 166 19.50 6.11 -5.95
CA SER A 166 20.92 6.06 -5.67
C SER A 166 21.43 7.36 -5.05
N LEU A 167 21.94 7.28 -3.83
CA LEU A 167 22.53 8.42 -3.11
C LEU A 167 23.79 8.98 -3.78
N THR A 168 24.38 8.24 -4.72
CA THR A 168 25.65 8.57 -5.38
C THR A 168 25.50 9.37 -6.68
N THR A 169 24.28 9.54 -7.19
CA THR A 169 24.04 10.20 -8.46
C THR A 169 23.79 11.70 -8.30
N LYS A 170 24.12 12.49 -9.34
CA LYS A 170 23.76 13.91 -9.44
C LYS A 170 22.23 14.15 -9.42
N HIS A 171 21.46 13.09 -9.56
CA HIS A 171 19.99 13.09 -9.64
C HIS A 171 19.32 12.51 -8.40
N ARG A 172 19.98 12.57 -7.27
CA ARG A 172 19.44 12.12 -5.98
C ARG A 172 18.04 12.66 -5.74
N VAL A 173 17.08 11.77 -5.50
CA VAL A 173 15.66 12.08 -5.25
C VAL A 173 15.23 11.82 -3.82
N SER A 174 15.99 11.02 -3.07
CA SER A 174 15.74 10.68 -1.67
C SER A 174 16.84 11.26 -0.78
N ASP A 175 16.49 11.62 0.45
CA ASP A 175 17.45 12.07 1.48
C ASP A 175 17.98 10.90 2.31
N PHE A 176 17.28 9.78 2.27
CA PHE A 176 17.56 8.55 2.99
C PHE A 176 17.85 7.39 2.03
N PRO A 177 18.49 6.30 2.49
CA PRO A 177 18.54 5.05 1.75
C PRO A 177 17.13 4.55 1.44
N THR A 178 16.95 3.93 0.28
CA THR A 178 15.67 3.32 -0.07
C THR A 178 15.32 2.22 0.92
N LEU A 179 14.10 2.27 1.47
CA LEU A 179 13.54 1.18 2.26
C LEU A 179 12.91 0.15 1.33
N TRP A 180 13.12 -1.12 1.63
CA TRP A 180 12.68 -2.21 0.78
C TRP A 180 11.50 -2.95 1.40
N LEU A 181 10.33 -2.85 0.79
CA LEU A 181 9.10 -3.50 1.26
C LEU A 181 9.27 -5.01 1.49
N ASP A 182 10.13 -5.68 0.71
CA ASP A 182 10.45 -7.10 0.86
C ASP A 182 11.23 -7.40 2.15
N GLU A 183 12.07 -6.50 2.62
CA GLU A 183 12.80 -6.63 3.89
C GLU A 183 11.84 -6.46 5.08
N HIS A 184 10.82 -5.62 4.95
CA HIS A 184 9.80 -5.36 5.97
C HIS A 184 8.54 -6.24 5.85
N ALA A 185 8.57 -7.27 5.00
CA ALA A 185 7.40 -8.11 4.73
C ALA A 185 6.81 -8.77 6.00
N ALA A 186 7.63 -9.10 6.99
CA ALA A 186 7.14 -9.69 8.25
C ALA A 186 6.38 -8.68 9.10
N GLU A 187 6.80 -7.42 9.09
CA GLU A 187 6.25 -6.32 9.89
C GLU A 187 4.94 -5.80 9.31
N VAL A 188 4.89 -5.66 7.98
CA VAL A 188 3.70 -5.17 7.27
C VAL A 188 2.68 -6.26 6.96
N ARG A 189 2.91 -7.49 7.41
CA ARG A 189 1.99 -8.61 7.19
C ARG A 189 0.76 -8.49 8.07
N LEU A 190 -0.42 -8.64 7.48
CA LEU A 190 -1.65 -8.84 8.24
C LEU A 190 -1.65 -10.23 8.87
N VAL A 191 -1.52 -10.27 10.19
CA VAL A 191 -1.62 -11.50 10.97
C VAL A 191 -3.06 -11.62 11.48
N ARG A 192 -3.81 -12.57 10.92
CA ARG A 192 -5.15 -12.87 11.42
C ARG A 192 -5.05 -13.96 12.48
N GLU A 193 -5.63 -13.72 13.63
CA GLU A 193 -5.75 -14.73 14.65
C GLU A 193 -6.59 -15.91 14.14
N ARG A 194 -6.10 -17.13 14.41
CA ARG A 194 -6.87 -18.33 14.16
C ARG A 194 -7.79 -18.59 15.34
N VAL A 195 -9.06 -18.80 15.05
CA VAL A 195 -10.08 -19.14 16.03
C VAL A 195 -10.71 -20.47 15.63
N VAL A 196 -11.04 -21.30 16.61
CA VAL A 196 -11.80 -22.53 16.38
C VAL A 196 -13.27 -22.16 16.17
N ARG A 197 -13.84 -22.57 15.05
CA ARG A 197 -15.25 -22.34 14.72
C ARG A 197 -15.95 -23.63 14.30
N SER A 198 -17.19 -23.76 14.73
CA SER A 198 -18.04 -24.89 14.34
C SER A 198 -18.70 -24.60 12.99
N CYS A 199 -18.63 -25.55 12.07
CA CYS A 199 -19.28 -25.48 10.77
C CYS A 199 -20.80 -25.45 10.92
N LYS A 200 -21.46 -24.46 10.36
CA LYS A 200 -22.93 -24.31 10.42
C LYS A 200 -23.67 -25.51 9.81
N GLN A 201 -23.07 -26.23 8.86
CA GLN A 201 -23.72 -27.32 8.17
C GLN A 201 -23.50 -28.70 8.82
N CYS A 202 -22.28 -29.01 9.28
CA CYS A 202 -21.94 -30.33 9.79
C CYS A 202 -21.45 -30.37 11.23
N GLY A 203 -21.36 -29.21 11.92
CA GLY A 203 -20.92 -29.08 13.30
C GLY A 203 -19.43 -29.32 13.54
N ARG A 204 -18.63 -29.71 12.51
CA ARG A 204 -17.19 -29.93 12.68
C ARG A 204 -16.51 -28.64 13.09
N GLU A 205 -15.64 -28.73 14.08
CA GLU A 205 -14.75 -27.65 14.48
C GLU A 205 -13.51 -27.63 13.61
N GLU A 206 -13.11 -26.44 13.19
CA GLU A 206 -11.92 -26.22 12.37
C GLU A 206 -11.29 -24.88 12.74
N GLU A 207 -9.94 -24.84 12.83
CA GLU A 207 -9.22 -23.59 12.98
C GLU A 207 -9.30 -22.77 11.70
N THR A 208 -9.73 -21.53 11.84
CA THR A 208 -9.93 -20.63 10.70
C THR A 208 -9.59 -19.19 11.05
N THR A 209 -9.19 -18.42 10.07
CA THR A 209 -9.06 -16.96 10.17
C THR A 209 -10.35 -16.23 9.75
N TRP A 210 -11.41 -16.97 9.45
CA TRP A 210 -12.69 -16.41 9.04
C TRP A 210 -13.41 -15.73 10.21
N ALA A 211 -13.62 -14.42 10.11
CA ALA A 211 -14.26 -13.59 11.13
C ALA A 211 -15.77 -13.33 10.88
N GLY A 212 -16.31 -13.79 9.73
CA GLY A 212 -17.72 -13.57 9.39
C GLY A 212 -18.71 -14.31 10.31
N PRO A 213 -20.00 -13.95 10.27
CA PRO A 213 -21.02 -14.48 11.20
C PRO A 213 -21.22 -15.99 11.05
N GLU A 214 -21.11 -16.54 9.84
CA GLU A 214 -21.32 -17.95 9.54
C GLU A 214 -20.05 -18.60 9.01
N PHE A 215 -19.67 -19.73 9.57
CA PHE A 215 -18.52 -20.52 9.13
C PHE A 215 -18.96 -21.85 8.51
N PHE A 216 -18.35 -22.19 7.37
CA PHE A 216 -18.49 -23.50 6.73
C PHE A 216 -17.09 -24.10 6.55
N CYS A 217 -16.88 -25.33 7.01
CA CYS A 217 -15.60 -26.02 6.87
C CYS A 217 -15.22 -26.25 5.39
N SER A 218 -13.95 -26.60 5.16
CA SER A 218 -13.39 -26.84 3.81
C SER A 218 -14.24 -27.82 2.99
N ASP A 219 -14.67 -28.93 3.60
CA ASP A 219 -15.48 -29.99 2.95
C ASP A 219 -16.88 -29.47 2.55
N CYS A 220 -17.53 -28.72 3.42
CA CYS A 220 -18.86 -28.17 3.15
C CYS A 220 -18.82 -27.04 2.12
N ARG A 221 -17.80 -26.20 2.11
CA ARG A 221 -17.59 -25.16 1.10
C ARG A 221 -17.35 -25.76 -0.30
N GLY A 222 -16.61 -26.85 -0.40
CA GLY A 222 -16.39 -27.56 -1.64
C GLY A 222 -17.67 -28.07 -2.29
N ARG A 223 -18.61 -28.58 -1.48
CA ARG A 223 -19.91 -29.07 -1.97
C ARG A 223 -20.83 -27.97 -2.50
N TYR A 224 -20.73 -26.74 -2.01
CA TYR A 224 -21.51 -25.60 -2.52
C TYR A 224 -21.01 -25.08 -3.87
N ARG A 225 -19.71 -25.13 -4.14
CA ARG A 225 -19.16 -24.72 -5.44
C ARG A 225 -19.60 -25.63 -6.61
N TYR A 226 -19.89 -26.90 -6.33
CA TYR A 226 -20.35 -27.85 -7.35
C TYR A 226 -21.85 -27.73 -7.69
N ARG A 227 -22.67 -27.11 -6.85
CA ARG A 227 -24.12 -26.97 -7.10
C ARG A 227 -24.51 -25.70 -7.85
N GLY A 228 -23.60 -24.76 -8.06
CA GLY A 228 -23.85 -23.48 -8.75
C GLY A 228 -23.59 -23.50 -10.27
N ASN A 229 -23.15 -24.63 -10.85
CA ASN A 229 -22.87 -24.80 -12.28
C ASN A 229 -23.70 -25.92 -12.94
N ALA A 230 -24.92 -26.15 -12.47
CA ALA A 230 -25.88 -27.06 -13.12
C ALA A 230 -27.13 -26.32 -13.54
#